data_f06156bf2d95a5437734f8d77448dd33
#
_entry.id   f06156bf2d95a5437734f8d77448dd33
#
_cell.length_a   1.000
_cell.length_b   1.000
_cell.length_c   1.000
_cell.angle_alpha   90.00
_cell.angle_beta   90.00
_cell.angle_gamma   90.00
#
_symmetry.space_group_name_H-M   'P 1'
#
loop_
_entity.id
_entity.type
_entity.pdbx_description
1 polymer ?
#
loop_
_entity_poly.entity_id
_entity_poly.type
_entity_poly.pdbx_seq_one_letter_code
_entity_poly.pdbx_strand_id
1 'polypeptide(L)'
;MAERRGLFETVFGKPKAQDNKSYTAYQLLSSYQSSFVPFSGNAWDVGTVRAAIHSFARRAACVQPKHIRRADGKIIDITGGINYLLRTKPNPYSTAFKFYYKIATDYKLYNNSFVFPVWATNGKLEALYNVNASKVNLLDYHGEMYVQFTFYGGKTYTFPYTEVIHIGSMYGNNDIFGSDNLAILPVLDTANTFNQSMSKFAELVAIVRGILEVNASTKDEDLNAKRDKFIKDNLKMENNGAGVIVTDQKYKYTPIQDKQTPIPEGQLTYIKNEIYDYFGTNEKIVQNKANSEEEDSFYEGEIRPFLQQLEQAFTSCLFTSKEIGYGNEIVAEGDKLQHAKLSDKLNAVKYLSDIGALEIDQALTTLGFPPIGGEEGKRRVQTLNVVNANLADKYQLGDDEDDEDDEPEDKDPSEENNPDEGKEEEEDV
;
A
#
# COMPACT_ATOMS: atom_id res chain seq x y z
N MET A 1 27.36 -14.67 -25.06
CA MET A 1 26.44 -13.52 -24.81
C MET A 1 25.24 -13.70 -25.70
N ALA A 2 24.15 -14.21 -25.18
CA ALA A 2 22.89 -14.29 -25.93
C ALA A 2 22.40 -12.86 -26.20
N GLU A 3 22.11 -12.55 -27.43
CA GLU A 3 21.54 -11.29 -27.87
C GLU A 3 20.17 -11.09 -27.13
N ARG A 4 20.13 -10.24 -26.13
CA ARG A 4 18.88 -9.76 -25.52
C ARG A 4 18.18 -8.81 -26.50
N ARG A 5 17.60 -9.38 -27.56
CA ARG A 5 16.82 -8.61 -28.53
C ARG A 5 15.44 -8.34 -27.94
N GLY A 6 15.10 -7.05 -27.89
CA GLY A 6 13.79 -6.43 -27.75
C GLY A 6 12.57 -7.31 -27.49
N LEU A 7 12.51 -7.97 -26.34
CA LEU A 7 11.34 -8.76 -25.91
C LEU A 7 10.05 -7.91 -25.89
N PHE A 8 10.20 -6.58 -25.74
CA PHE A 8 9.08 -5.65 -25.83
C PHE A 8 8.42 -5.63 -27.20
N GLU A 9 9.20 -5.65 -28.29
CA GLU A 9 8.64 -5.76 -29.65
C GLU A 9 7.91 -7.10 -29.85
N THR A 10 8.34 -8.16 -29.15
CA THR A 10 7.70 -9.48 -29.22
C THR A 10 6.41 -9.54 -28.38
N VAL A 11 6.36 -8.83 -27.25
CA VAL A 11 5.18 -8.83 -26.35
C VAL A 11 4.11 -7.83 -26.80
N PHE A 12 4.53 -6.65 -27.31
CA PHE A 12 3.62 -5.53 -27.61
C PHE A 12 3.71 -5.04 -29.06
N GLY A 13 4.72 -5.49 -29.84
CA GLY A 13 4.91 -5.16 -31.24
C GLY A 13 4.24 -6.16 -32.19
N LYS A 14 4.38 -5.90 -33.51
CA LYS A 14 3.92 -6.84 -34.55
C LYS A 14 4.61 -8.18 -34.37
N PRO A 15 3.88 -9.31 -34.35
CA PRO A 15 4.48 -10.63 -34.22
C PRO A 15 5.45 -10.84 -35.38
N LYS A 16 6.74 -11.01 -35.10
CA LYS A 16 7.64 -11.66 -36.05
C LYS A 16 7.11 -13.09 -36.20
N ALA A 17 7.04 -13.57 -37.44
CA ALA A 17 6.69 -14.94 -37.73
C ALA A 17 7.49 -15.85 -36.80
N GLN A 18 6.80 -16.57 -35.93
CA GLN A 18 7.38 -17.57 -35.08
C GLN A 18 8.06 -18.60 -36.00
N ASP A 19 9.39 -18.69 -35.93
CA ASP A 19 10.02 -19.95 -36.28
C ASP A 19 9.37 -21.00 -35.41
N ASN A 20 8.61 -21.90 -36.03
CA ASN A 20 8.01 -23.08 -35.40
C ASN A 20 9.14 -24.03 -34.98
N LYS A 21 9.95 -23.61 -34.00
CA LYS A 21 10.68 -24.57 -33.18
C LYS A 21 9.65 -25.23 -32.32
N SER A 22 9.28 -26.44 -32.68
CA SER A 22 8.35 -27.25 -31.92
C SER A 22 8.94 -27.46 -30.51
N TYR A 23 8.46 -26.70 -29.56
CA TYR A 23 8.71 -26.92 -28.12
C TYR A 23 7.89 -28.15 -27.69
N THR A 24 8.26 -29.33 -28.18
CA THR A 24 7.57 -30.57 -27.89
C THR A 24 7.91 -31.20 -26.54
N ALA A 25 8.74 -30.54 -25.73
CA ALA A 25 9.28 -31.11 -24.49
C ALA A 25 9.04 -30.27 -23.23
N TYR A 26 8.07 -29.34 -23.22
CA TYR A 26 7.69 -28.66 -21.97
C TYR A 26 6.85 -29.57 -21.11
N GLN A 27 7.33 -29.85 -19.89
CA GLN A 27 6.56 -30.57 -18.87
C GLN A 27 6.08 -29.58 -17.80
N LEU A 28 4.85 -29.80 -17.33
CA LEU A 28 4.38 -29.12 -16.12
C LEU A 28 5.17 -29.64 -14.92
N LEU A 29 5.72 -28.71 -14.12
CA LEU A 29 6.56 -29.02 -12.94
C LEU A 29 5.84 -29.72 -11.81
N SER A 30 4.50 -29.76 -11.80
CA SER A 30 3.75 -30.47 -10.78
C SER A 30 2.56 -31.21 -11.35
N SER A 31 2.20 -32.34 -10.73
CA SER A 31 0.98 -33.08 -10.99
C SER A 31 -0.30 -32.34 -10.55
N TYR A 32 -0.18 -31.32 -9.73
CA TYR A 32 -1.21 -30.35 -9.43
C TYR A 32 -1.11 -29.22 -10.44
N GLN A 33 -2.24 -28.74 -10.95
CA GLN A 33 -2.28 -27.69 -11.95
C GLN A 33 -1.43 -26.50 -11.52
N SER A 34 -0.23 -26.38 -12.04
CA SER A 34 0.70 -25.25 -11.84
C SER A 34 0.32 -24.05 -12.71
N SER A 35 -0.97 -23.89 -12.98
CA SER A 35 -1.50 -22.77 -13.72
C SER A 35 -2.18 -21.82 -12.77
N PHE A 36 -1.65 -20.60 -12.71
CA PHE A 36 -2.32 -19.48 -12.09
C PHE A 36 -3.45 -19.01 -13.01
N VAL A 37 -4.69 -19.11 -12.54
CA VAL A 37 -5.85 -18.54 -13.22
C VAL A 37 -6.26 -17.31 -12.39
N PRO A 38 -6.24 -16.10 -12.99
CA PRO A 38 -6.77 -14.93 -12.31
C PRO A 38 -8.20 -15.19 -11.84
N PHE A 39 -8.52 -14.75 -10.64
CA PHE A 39 -9.83 -14.92 -10.03
C PHE A 39 -10.92 -14.43 -11.00
N SER A 40 -11.72 -15.36 -11.54
CA SER A 40 -12.75 -15.09 -12.56
C SER A 40 -14.10 -14.72 -11.96
N GLY A 41 -14.24 -14.76 -10.65
CA GLY A 41 -15.50 -14.56 -9.93
C GLY A 41 -15.88 -13.11 -9.69
N ASN A 42 -15.35 -12.14 -10.46
CA ASN A 42 -15.64 -10.72 -10.30
C ASN A 42 -15.44 -10.20 -8.85
N ALA A 43 -14.47 -10.76 -8.11
CA ALA A 43 -14.17 -10.31 -6.74
C ALA A 43 -13.88 -8.80 -6.69
N TRP A 44 -13.23 -8.27 -7.74
CA TRP A 44 -12.99 -6.84 -7.87
C TRP A 44 -14.28 -6.02 -7.99
N ASP A 45 -15.40 -6.61 -8.42
CA ASP A 45 -16.69 -5.93 -8.54
C ASP A 45 -17.42 -5.86 -7.20
N VAL A 46 -16.98 -6.64 -6.21
CA VAL A 46 -17.50 -6.56 -4.84
C VAL A 46 -16.90 -5.33 -4.15
N GLY A 47 -17.74 -4.36 -3.79
CA GLY A 47 -17.29 -3.08 -3.23
C GLY A 47 -16.41 -3.21 -1.98
N THR A 48 -16.72 -4.15 -1.08
CA THR A 48 -15.95 -4.42 0.14
C THR A 48 -14.56 -4.95 -0.17
N VAL A 49 -14.43 -5.88 -1.14
CA VAL A 49 -13.13 -6.40 -1.61
C VAL A 49 -12.30 -5.29 -2.22
N ARG A 50 -12.91 -4.50 -3.10
CA ARG A 50 -12.24 -3.36 -3.73
C ARG A 50 -11.74 -2.36 -2.70
N ALA A 51 -12.53 -2.06 -1.67
CA ALA A 51 -12.16 -1.15 -0.60
C ALA A 51 -10.99 -1.70 0.25
N ALA A 52 -11.02 -2.99 0.57
CA ALA A 52 -9.95 -3.67 1.29
C ALA A 52 -8.62 -3.60 0.51
N ILE A 53 -8.63 -4.05 -0.74
CA ILE A 53 -7.44 -4.05 -1.60
C ILE A 53 -6.95 -2.61 -1.88
N HIS A 54 -7.87 -1.66 -2.11
CA HIS A 54 -7.51 -0.26 -2.30
C HIS A 54 -6.80 0.33 -1.09
N SER A 55 -7.23 -0.02 0.14
CA SER A 55 -6.61 0.47 1.37
C SER A 55 -5.13 0.04 1.50
N PHE A 56 -4.82 -1.19 1.08
CA PHE A 56 -3.47 -1.73 0.99
C PHE A 56 -2.68 -1.09 -0.15
N ALA A 57 -3.21 -1.17 -1.38
CA ALA A 57 -2.49 -0.79 -2.59
C ALA A 57 -2.07 0.69 -2.61
N ARG A 58 -2.92 1.60 -2.10
CA ARG A 58 -2.57 3.03 -2.04
C ARG A 58 -1.43 3.31 -1.05
N ARG A 59 -1.39 2.60 0.11
CA ARG A 59 -0.32 2.77 1.09
C ARG A 59 0.99 2.16 0.57
N ALA A 60 0.93 0.96 0.00
CA ALA A 60 2.08 0.33 -0.63
C ALA A 60 2.66 1.18 -1.78
N ALA A 61 1.81 1.80 -2.61
CA ALA A 61 2.24 2.63 -3.73
C ALA A 61 2.86 3.98 -3.34
N CYS A 62 2.64 4.44 -2.11
CA CYS A 62 3.30 5.63 -1.57
C CYS A 62 4.79 5.38 -1.28
N VAL A 63 5.16 4.12 -1.00
CA VAL A 63 6.55 3.74 -0.77
C VAL A 63 7.20 3.48 -2.12
N GLN A 64 8.12 4.36 -2.51
CA GLN A 64 8.79 4.25 -3.79
C GLN A 64 10.16 3.61 -3.62
N PRO A 65 10.41 2.43 -4.22
CA PRO A 65 11.71 1.79 -4.19
C PRO A 65 12.79 2.67 -4.83
N LYS A 66 14.01 2.55 -4.31
CA LYS A 66 15.20 3.21 -4.82
C LYS A 66 16.36 2.23 -4.95
N HIS A 67 17.21 2.46 -5.93
CA HIS A 67 18.49 1.77 -6.07
C HIS A 67 19.51 2.47 -5.19
N ILE A 68 20.12 1.72 -4.31
CA ILE A 68 21.25 2.16 -3.48
C ILE A 68 22.44 1.24 -3.67
N ARG A 69 23.61 1.69 -3.21
CA ARG A 69 24.81 0.86 -3.11
C ARG A 69 25.35 0.92 -1.68
N ARG A 70 25.51 -0.24 -1.05
CA ARG A 70 26.21 -0.35 0.25
C ARG A 70 27.70 -0.61 -0.01
N ALA A 71 28.55 0.29 0.45
CA ALA A 71 30.01 0.11 0.38
C ALA A 71 30.62 0.68 1.66
N ASP A 72 31.55 -0.07 2.25
CA ASP A 72 32.32 0.32 3.44
C ASP A 72 31.43 0.82 4.61
N GLY A 73 30.29 0.14 4.84
CA GLY A 73 29.35 0.51 5.89
C GLY A 73 28.52 1.78 5.62
N LYS A 74 28.67 2.38 4.43
CA LYS A 74 27.92 3.57 4.02
C LYS A 74 26.90 3.24 2.95
N ILE A 75 25.77 3.93 3.00
CA ILE A 75 24.76 3.89 1.94
C ILE A 75 25.05 5.02 0.97
N ILE A 76 25.20 4.66 -0.31
CA ILE A 76 25.43 5.59 -1.40
C ILE A 76 24.15 5.61 -2.24
N ASP A 77 23.49 6.75 -2.30
CA ASP A 77 22.35 6.96 -3.20
C ASP A 77 22.86 7.08 -4.64
N ILE A 78 22.37 6.20 -5.49
CA ILE A 78 22.72 6.22 -6.92
C ILE A 78 21.77 7.17 -7.63
N THR A 79 22.32 8.23 -8.22
CA THR A 79 21.53 9.20 -9.00
C THR A 79 21.39 8.77 -10.45
N GLY A 80 20.16 8.86 -11.00
CA GLY A 80 19.86 8.60 -12.42
C GLY A 80 19.52 7.14 -12.75
N GLY A 81 19.50 6.81 -14.05
CA GLY A 81 19.31 5.45 -14.57
C GLY A 81 18.07 4.74 -14.05
N ILE A 82 18.28 3.68 -13.28
CA ILE A 82 17.22 2.82 -12.70
C ILE A 82 16.31 3.63 -11.77
N ASN A 83 16.84 4.58 -11.00
CA ASN A 83 16.04 5.36 -10.05
C ASN A 83 14.97 6.23 -10.72
N TYR A 84 15.22 6.73 -11.93
CA TYR A 84 14.18 7.42 -12.68
C TYR A 84 12.99 6.50 -13.01
N LEU A 85 13.29 5.25 -13.41
CA LEU A 85 12.26 4.26 -13.70
C LEU A 85 11.51 3.83 -12.42
N LEU A 86 12.22 3.64 -11.33
CA LEU A 86 11.60 3.21 -10.06
C LEU A 86 10.74 4.31 -9.42
N ARG A 87 11.19 5.57 -9.46
CA ARG A 87 10.57 6.65 -8.68
C ARG A 87 9.68 7.59 -9.48
N THR A 88 9.85 7.66 -10.80
CA THR A 88 9.13 8.66 -11.60
C THR A 88 8.28 8.00 -12.68
N LYS A 89 8.91 7.31 -13.61
CA LYS A 89 8.23 6.81 -14.80
C LYS A 89 8.75 5.44 -15.23
N PRO A 90 8.18 4.35 -14.69
CA PRO A 90 8.58 2.98 -15.02
C PRO A 90 8.47 2.64 -16.50
N ASN A 91 7.48 3.22 -17.20
CA ASN A 91 7.26 3.06 -18.63
C ASN A 91 6.50 4.27 -19.19
N PRO A 92 6.37 4.41 -20.54
CA PRO A 92 5.70 5.57 -21.15
C PRO A 92 4.25 5.81 -20.71
N TYR A 93 3.56 4.78 -20.18
CA TYR A 93 2.13 4.79 -19.89
C TYR A 93 1.79 4.89 -18.40
N SER A 94 2.77 4.79 -17.51
CA SER A 94 2.56 4.72 -16.06
C SER A 94 3.50 5.63 -15.28
N THR A 95 2.94 6.30 -14.27
CA THR A 95 3.72 6.90 -13.18
C THR A 95 4.14 5.80 -12.21
N ALA A 96 5.16 6.07 -11.38
CA ALA A 96 5.61 5.13 -10.35
C ALA A 96 4.46 4.74 -9.40
N PHE A 97 3.68 5.70 -8.92
CA PHE A 97 2.53 5.42 -8.07
C PHE A 97 1.54 4.44 -8.72
N LYS A 98 1.11 4.70 -9.96
CA LYS A 98 0.18 3.83 -10.69
C LYS A 98 0.76 2.41 -10.89
N PHE A 99 2.05 2.33 -11.15
CA PHE A 99 2.76 1.09 -11.36
C PHE A 99 2.78 0.22 -10.09
N TYR A 100 3.22 0.77 -8.96
CA TYR A 100 3.23 0.02 -7.68
C TYR A 100 1.83 -0.25 -7.14
N TYR A 101 0.89 0.67 -7.34
CA TYR A 101 -0.51 0.43 -7.02
C TYR A 101 -1.05 -0.81 -7.75
N LYS A 102 -0.71 -0.97 -9.03
CA LYS A 102 -1.13 -2.15 -9.81
C LYS A 102 -0.46 -3.42 -9.30
N ILE A 103 0.85 -3.40 -9.01
CA ILE A 103 1.56 -4.54 -8.41
C ILE A 103 0.89 -4.96 -7.10
N ALA A 104 0.64 -4.01 -6.20
CA ALA A 104 0.01 -4.27 -4.92
C ALA A 104 -1.43 -4.77 -5.05
N THR A 105 -2.17 -4.27 -6.05
CA THR A 105 -3.52 -4.77 -6.37
C THR A 105 -3.48 -6.22 -6.83
N ASP A 106 -2.60 -6.56 -7.76
CA ASP A 106 -2.47 -7.92 -8.29
C ASP A 106 -1.95 -8.89 -7.22
N TYR A 107 -1.03 -8.43 -6.37
CA TYR A 107 -0.54 -9.17 -5.22
C TYR A 107 -1.66 -9.60 -4.26
N LYS A 108 -2.61 -8.70 -3.94
CA LYS A 108 -3.75 -9.02 -3.06
C LYS A 108 -4.89 -9.74 -3.79
N LEU A 109 -5.16 -9.39 -5.06
CA LEU A 109 -6.29 -9.92 -5.80
C LEU A 109 -6.03 -11.33 -6.34
N TYR A 110 -4.79 -11.60 -6.77
CA TYR A 110 -4.40 -12.86 -7.41
C TYR A 110 -3.34 -13.63 -6.63
N ASN A 111 -2.88 -13.09 -5.50
CA ASN A 111 -1.73 -13.59 -4.72
C ASN A 111 -0.45 -13.75 -5.55
N ASN A 112 -0.41 -13.18 -6.74
CA ASN A 112 0.70 -13.19 -7.68
C ASN A 112 0.71 -11.90 -8.48
N SER A 113 1.86 -11.27 -8.57
CA SER A 113 2.09 -10.10 -9.42
C SER A 113 3.37 -10.29 -10.22
N PHE A 114 3.32 -9.98 -11.50
CA PHE A 114 4.44 -10.15 -12.41
C PHE A 114 4.82 -8.83 -13.03
N VAL A 115 6.13 -8.57 -13.07
CA VAL A 115 6.70 -7.41 -13.75
C VAL A 115 7.73 -7.87 -14.75
N PHE A 116 7.66 -7.32 -15.95
CA PHE A 116 8.59 -7.60 -17.02
C PHE A 116 9.56 -6.42 -17.23
N PRO A 117 10.87 -6.61 -16.98
CA PRO A 117 11.88 -5.62 -17.27
C PRO A 117 12.25 -5.66 -18.76
N VAL A 118 12.30 -4.48 -19.39
CA VAL A 118 12.72 -4.33 -20.79
C VAL A 118 14.13 -3.76 -20.81
N TRP A 119 15.01 -4.48 -21.48
CA TRP A 119 16.41 -4.11 -21.60
C TRP A 119 16.76 -3.66 -23.02
N ALA A 120 17.52 -2.60 -23.12
CA ALA A 120 18.13 -2.18 -24.37
C ALA A 120 19.23 -3.15 -24.81
N THR A 121 19.63 -3.08 -26.07
CA THR A 121 20.73 -3.89 -26.64
C THR A 121 22.08 -3.66 -25.94
N ASN A 122 22.28 -2.49 -25.33
CA ASN A 122 23.46 -2.15 -24.54
C ASN A 122 23.39 -2.64 -23.07
N GLY A 123 22.37 -3.39 -22.68
CA GLY A 123 22.19 -3.90 -21.33
C GLY A 123 21.60 -2.90 -20.33
N LYS A 124 21.20 -1.70 -20.77
CA LYS A 124 20.53 -0.72 -19.91
C LYS A 124 19.06 -1.06 -19.76
N LEU A 125 18.53 -0.96 -18.54
CA LEU A 125 17.09 -1.07 -18.28
C LEU A 125 16.36 0.14 -18.88
N GLU A 126 15.38 -0.11 -19.76
CA GLU A 126 14.60 0.93 -20.45
C GLU A 126 13.22 1.13 -19.85
N ALA A 127 12.58 0.05 -19.42
CA ALA A 127 11.24 0.11 -18.88
C ALA A 127 10.89 -1.08 -17.99
N LEU A 128 9.85 -0.91 -17.17
CA LEU A 128 9.23 -1.93 -16.33
C LEU A 128 7.73 -1.97 -16.63
N TYR A 129 7.20 -3.14 -16.94
CA TYR A 129 5.78 -3.31 -17.28
C TYR A 129 5.12 -4.33 -16.35
N ASN A 130 3.94 -3.98 -15.81
CA ASN A 130 3.08 -4.96 -15.16
C ASN A 130 2.55 -5.94 -16.21
N VAL A 131 2.61 -7.23 -15.92
CA VAL A 131 2.07 -8.28 -16.78
C VAL A 131 0.60 -8.52 -16.42
N ASN A 132 -0.30 -8.19 -17.34
CA ASN A 132 -1.73 -8.45 -17.17
C ASN A 132 -2.15 -9.63 -18.07
N ALA A 133 -1.88 -10.85 -17.60
CA ALA A 133 -2.20 -12.09 -18.32
C ALA A 133 -3.54 -12.69 -17.82
N SER A 134 -4.25 -13.35 -18.72
CA SER A 134 -5.46 -14.11 -18.37
C SER A 134 -5.13 -15.48 -17.75
N LYS A 135 -3.96 -16.02 -18.06
CA LYS A 135 -3.45 -17.27 -17.50
C LYS A 135 -1.94 -17.27 -17.45
N VAL A 136 -1.39 -17.85 -16.39
CA VAL A 136 0.05 -18.03 -16.19
C VAL A 136 0.34 -19.48 -15.90
N ASN A 137 1.25 -20.09 -16.67
CA ASN A 137 1.71 -21.47 -16.47
C ASN A 137 3.20 -21.47 -16.16
N LEU A 138 3.62 -22.42 -15.35
CA LEU A 138 5.02 -22.72 -15.12
C LEU A 138 5.41 -23.97 -15.92
N LEU A 139 6.52 -23.89 -16.61
CA LEU A 139 7.00 -24.96 -17.49
C LEU A 139 8.43 -25.31 -17.13
N ASP A 140 8.80 -26.58 -17.22
CA ASP A 140 10.18 -27.06 -17.16
C ASP A 140 10.66 -27.41 -18.56
N TYR A 141 11.84 -26.92 -18.89
CA TYR A 141 12.52 -27.30 -20.12
C TYR A 141 14.01 -27.56 -19.81
N HIS A 142 14.41 -28.82 -19.90
CA HIS A 142 15.77 -29.28 -19.60
C HIS A 142 16.29 -28.87 -18.21
N GLY A 143 15.43 -28.80 -17.20
CA GLY A 143 15.80 -28.41 -15.86
C GLY A 143 15.85 -26.88 -15.63
N GLU A 144 15.52 -26.11 -16.66
CA GLU A 144 15.34 -24.66 -16.55
C GLU A 144 13.85 -24.31 -16.48
N MET A 145 13.54 -23.38 -15.59
CA MET A 145 12.17 -22.96 -15.34
C MET A 145 11.76 -21.82 -16.26
N TYR A 146 10.59 -21.95 -16.87
CA TYR A 146 9.98 -20.95 -17.73
C TYR A 146 8.60 -20.57 -17.25
N VAL A 147 8.23 -19.32 -17.43
CA VAL A 147 6.87 -18.82 -17.21
C VAL A 147 6.21 -18.50 -18.54
N GLN A 148 4.99 -19.01 -18.71
CA GLN A 148 4.20 -18.82 -19.91
C GLN A 148 2.97 -17.96 -19.59
N PHE A 149 2.87 -16.81 -20.23
CA PHE A 149 1.74 -15.88 -20.11
C PHE A 149 0.79 -16.02 -21.30
N THR A 150 -0.48 -16.25 -21.01
CA THR A 150 -1.56 -16.16 -22.01
C THR A 150 -2.30 -14.85 -21.79
N PHE A 151 -2.32 -13.99 -22.79
CA PHE A 151 -2.98 -12.69 -22.72
C PHE A 151 -4.44 -12.73 -23.19
N TYR A 152 -5.21 -11.75 -22.78
CA TYR A 152 -6.55 -11.53 -23.31
C TYR A 152 -6.48 -11.38 -24.83
N GLY A 153 -7.14 -12.26 -25.57
CA GLY A 153 -6.98 -12.36 -27.03
C GLY A 153 -6.21 -13.61 -27.48
N GLY A 154 -5.82 -14.49 -26.55
CA GLY A 154 -5.31 -15.83 -26.83
C GLY A 154 -3.82 -15.91 -27.22
N LYS A 155 -3.12 -14.78 -27.26
CA LYS A 155 -1.66 -14.79 -27.52
C LYS A 155 -0.90 -15.30 -26.32
N THR A 156 0.06 -16.19 -26.56
CA THR A 156 0.88 -16.83 -25.53
C THR A 156 2.35 -16.51 -25.76
N TYR A 157 3.06 -16.14 -24.68
CA TYR A 157 4.50 -15.88 -24.70
C TYR A 157 5.15 -16.62 -23.53
N THR A 158 6.35 -17.14 -23.76
CA THR A 158 7.12 -17.91 -22.78
C THR A 158 8.47 -17.25 -22.55
N PHE A 159 8.82 -17.06 -21.30
CA PHE A 159 10.08 -16.43 -20.89
C PHE A 159 10.79 -17.28 -19.83
N PRO A 160 12.13 -17.21 -19.74
CA PRO A 160 12.84 -17.76 -18.59
C PRO A 160 12.28 -17.11 -17.30
N TYR A 161 12.01 -17.92 -16.29
CA TYR A 161 11.45 -17.40 -15.03
C TYR A 161 12.38 -16.37 -14.36
N THR A 162 13.71 -16.53 -14.55
CA THR A 162 14.73 -15.59 -14.02
C THR A 162 14.72 -14.20 -14.66
N GLU A 163 14.04 -14.04 -15.80
CA GLU A 163 13.90 -12.74 -16.49
C GLU A 163 12.63 -12.00 -16.10
N VAL A 164 11.81 -12.57 -15.22
CA VAL A 164 10.54 -12.00 -14.78
C VAL A 164 10.59 -11.75 -13.28
N ILE A 165 10.23 -10.55 -12.87
CA ILE A 165 10.08 -10.21 -11.46
C ILE A 165 8.72 -10.75 -11.03
N HIS A 166 8.73 -11.69 -10.08
CA HIS A 166 7.52 -12.29 -9.50
C HIS A 166 7.43 -11.97 -8.01
N ILE A 167 6.27 -11.49 -7.59
CA ILE A 167 5.94 -11.17 -6.20
C ILE A 167 4.66 -11.94 -5.87
N GLY A 168 4.74 -12.85 -4.91
CA GLY A 168 3.62 -13.72 -4.56
C GLY A 168 3.27 -13.68 -3.07
N SER A 169 2.10 -14.18 -2.74
CA SER A 169 1.61 -14.34 -1.36
C SER A 169 0.81 -15.62 -1.22
N MET A 170 0.44 -15.97 0.00
CA MET A 170 -0.38 -17.16 0.27
C MET A 170 0.19 -18.44 -0.35
N TYR A 171 1.50 -18.65 -0.21
CA TYR A 171 2.15 -19.89 -0.64
C TYR A 171 1.58 -21.07 0.14
N GLY A 172 1.06 -22.06 -0.59
CA GLY A 172 0.44 -23.24 -0.02
C GLY A 172 1.03 -24.51 -0.62
N ASN A 173 0.26 -25.16 -1.50
CA ASN A 173 0.68 -26.40 -2.14
C ASN A 173 1.67 -26.19 -3.30
N ASN A 174 1.93 -24.97 -3.70
CA ASN A 174 2.88 -24.62 -4.75
C ASN A 174 3.98 -23.76 -4.15
N ASP A 175 5.23 -24.16 -4.35
CA ASP A 175 6.40 -23.46 -3.79
C ASP A 175 6.73 -22.17 -4.55
N ILE A 176 6.13 -21.92 -5.72
CA ILE A 176 6.48 -20.84 -6.62
C ILE A 176 5.35 -19.81 -6.72
N PHE A 177 4.13 -20.31 -6.98
CA PHE A 177 2.96 -19.45 -7.11
C PHE A 177 2.17 -19.37 -5.81
N GLY A 178 1.73 -18.17 -5.48
CA GLY A 178 0.71 -17.99 -4.46
C GLY A 178 -0.58 -18.72 -4.85
N SER A 179 -1.28 -19.28 -3.87
CA SER A 179 -2.55 -19.96 -4.05
C SER A 179 -3.62 -18.98 -4.55
N ASP A 180 -4.65 -19.49 -5.20
CA ASP A 180 -5.80 -18.69 -5.59
C ASP A 180 -6.66 -18.27 -4.38
N ASN A 181 -7.52 -17.29 -4.59
CA ASN A 181 -8.44 -16.78 -3.57
C ASN A 181 -9.77 -17.54 -3.52
N LEU A 182 -9.78 -18.85 -3.84
CA LEU A 182 -11.00 -19.66 -3.81
C LEU A 182 -11.60 -19.78 -2.41
N ALA A 183 -10.78 -19.69 -1.37
CA ALA A 183 -11.23 -19.79 0.01
C ALA A 183 -12.23 -18.70 0.43
N ILE A 184 -12.16 -17.52 -0.17
CA ILE A 184 -13.08 -16.39 0.14
C ILE A 184 -14.39 -16.46 -0.68
N LEU A 185 -14.47 -17.27 -1.72
CA LEU A 185 -15.63 -17.35 -2.62
C LEU A 185 -16.95 -17.56 -1.89
N PRO A 186 -17.08 -18.50 -0.93
CA PRO A 186 -18.35 -18.72 -0.23
C PRO A 186 -18.83 -17.47 0.53
N VAL A 187 -17.90 -16.69 1.08
CA VAL A 187 -18.20 -15.43 1.77
C VAL A 187 -18.67 -14.36 0.78
N LEU A 188 -18.01 -14.28 -0.39
CA LEU A 188 -18.41 -13.36 -1.46
C LEU A 188 -19.77 -13.71 -2.07
N ASP A 189 -20.06 -14.98 -2.26
CA ASP A 189 -21.37 -15.45 -2.75
C ASP A 189 -22.46 -15.13 -1.74
N THR A 190 -22.18 -15.31 -0.47
CA THR A 190 -23.10 -14.94 0.62
C THR A 190 -23.34 -13.42 0.63
N ALA A 191 -22.28 -12.61 0.54
CA ALA A 191 -22.36 -11.15 0.46
C ALA A 191 -23.21 -10.69 -0.73
N ASN A 192 -23.00 -11.29 -1.91
CA ASN A 192 -23.75 -11.00 -3.11
C ASN A 192 -25.25 -11.38 -2.95
N THR A 193 -25.52 -12.55 -2.39
CA THR A 193 -26.89 -13.00 -2.09
C THR A 193 -27.61 -12.06 -1.14
N PHE A 194 -26.92 -11.57 -0.12
CA PHE A 194 -27.48 -10.58 0.80
C PHE A 194 -27.78 -9.24 0.14
N ASN A 195 -26.87 -8.74 -0.68
CA ASN A 195 -27.08 -7.50 -1.44
C ASN A 195 -28.27 -7.62 -2.38
N GLN A 196 -28.41 -8.74 -3.09
CA GLN A 196 -29.58 -9.02 -3.93
C GLN A 196 -30.86 -9.13 -3.13
N SER A 197 -30.82 -9.79 -1.97
CA SER A 197 -31.97 -9.94 -1.08
C SER A 197 -32.42 -8.60 -0.53
N MET A 198 -31.49 -7.71 -0.14
CA MET A 198 -31.82 -6.36 0.30
C MET A 198 -32.45 -5.52 -0.82
N SER A 199 -31.92 -5.62 -2.04
CA SER A 199 -32.52 -4.92 -3.20
C SER A 199 -33.95 -5.40 -3.47
N LYS A 200 -34.17 -6.72 -3.52
CA LYS A 200 -35.51 -7.29 -3.68
C LYS A 200 -36.45 -6.92 -2.55
N PHE A 201 -35.95 -6.90 -1.32
CA PHE A 201 -36.77 -6.50 -0.17
C PHE A 201 -37.16 -5.02 -0.26
N ALA A 202 -36.22 -4.14 -0.63
CA ALA A 202 -36.54 -2.73 -0.86
C ALA A 202 -37.62 -2.54 -1.92
N GLU A 203 -37.57 -3.32 -3.02
CA GLU A 203 -38.61 -3.36 -4.03
C GLU A 203 -39.94 -3.87 -3.47
N LEU A 204 -39.95 -4.95 -2.70
CA LEU A 204 -41.15 -5.51 -2.10
C LEU A 204 -41.79 -4.55 -1.11
N VAL A 205 -41.01 -3.92 -0.25
CA VAL A 205 -41.51 -2.92 0.70
C VAL A 205 -42.10 -1.70 -0.01
N ALA A 206 -41.57 -1.36 -1.18
CA ALA A 206 -42.11 -0.28 -2.00
C ALA A 206 -43.42 -0.68 -2.71
N ILE A 207 -43.61 -1.98 -3.02
CA ILE A 207 -44.72 -2.48 -3.84
C ILE A 207 -45.85 -2.99 -2.98
N VAL A 208 -45.58 -3.79 -1.93
CA VAL A 208 -46.62 -4.41 -1.08
C VAL A 208 -46.88 -3.56 0.17
N ARG A 209 -47.90 -2.72 0.09
CA ARG A 209 -48.26 -1.78 1.18
C ARG A 209 -49.29 -2.30 2.14
N GLY A 210 -50.03 -3.34 1.79
CA GLY A 210 -51.09 -3.87 2.63
C GLY A 210 -51.91 -4.96 1.95
N ILE A 211 -52.82 -5.53 2.72
CA ILE A 211 -53.83 -6.51 2.31
C ILE A 211 -55.16 -5.80 2.16
N LEU A 212 -55.77 -5.91 1.00
CA LEU A 212 -57.13 -5.41 0.75
C LEU A 212 -58.10 -6.56 0.83
N GLU A 213 -58.85 -6.66 1.93
CA GLU A 213 -59.94 -7.61 2.10
C GLU A 213 -61.19 -7.05 1.44
N VAL A 214 -61.84 -7.85 0.60
CA VAL A 214 -63.11 -7.49 -0.06
C VAL A 214 -64.23 -8.34 0.48
N ASN A 215 -65.11 -7.74 1.26
CA ASN A 215 -66.27 -8.39 1.86
C ASN A 215 -67.40 -8.63 0.85
N ALA A 216 -67.12 -9.35 -0.25
CA ALA A 216 -68.12 -9.76 -1.24
C ALA A 216 -67.67 -11.06 -1.93
N SER A 217 -68.61 -11.96 -2.21
CA SER A 217 -68.32 -13.10 -3.07
C SER A 217 -68.07 -12.58 -4.51
N THR A 218 -66.79 -12.54 -4.88
CA THR A 218 -66.36 -11.93 -6.16
C THR A 218 -65.49 -12.93 -6.90
N LYS A 219 -65.63 -12.98 -8.25
CA LYS A 219 -64.76 -13.80 -9.09
C LYS A 219 -63.34 -13.23 -9.10
N ASP A 220 -62.34 -14.04 -9.33
CA ASP A 220 -60.92 -13.67 -9.31
C ASP A 220 -60.58 -12.54 -10.30
N GLU A 221 -61.21 -12.46 -11.46
CA GLU A 221 -61.01 -11.42 -12.44
C GLU A 221 -61.49 -10.03 -11.90
N ASP A 222 -62.60 -10.01 -11.17
CA ASP A 222 -63.12 -8.79 -10.52
C ASP A 222 -62.24 -8.36 -9.32
N LEU A 223 -61.56 -9.29 -8.63
CA LEU A 223 -60.64 -8.99 -7.56
C LEU A 223 -59.43 -8.21 -8.06
N ASN A 224 -58.86 -8.64 -9.19
CA ASN A 224 -57.75 -7.96 -9.84
C ASN A 224 -58.13 -6.55 -10.28
N ALA A 225 -59.27 -6.37 -10.92
CA ALA A 225 -59.78 -5.05 -11.33
C ALA A 225 -60.00 -4.13 -10.12
N LYS A 226 -60.53 -4.67 -8.99
CA LYS A 226 -60.72 -3.90 -7.73
C LYS A 226 -59.39 -3.52 -7.09
N ARG A 227 -58.42 -4.44 -7.09
CA ARG A 227 -57.04 -4.15 -6.64
C ARG A 227 -56.44 -3.04 -7.43
N ASP A 228 -56.46 -3.12 -8.76
CA ASP A 228 -55.81 -2.13 -9.67
C ASP A 228 -56.48 -0.75 -9.55
N LYS A 229 -57.82 -0.73 -9.37
CA LYS A 229 -58.56 0.49 -9.10
C LYS A 229 -58.14 1.07 -7.74
N PHE A 230 -58.07 0.26 -6.67
CA PHE A 230 -57.69 0.71 -5.33
C PHE A 230 -56.27 1.29 -5.33
N ILE A 231 -55.30 0.62 -6.02
CA ILE A 231 -53.94 1.09 -6.16
C ILE A 231 -53.90 2.42 -6.89
N LYS A 232 -54.65 2.54 -8.01
CA LYS A 232 -54.69 3.76 -8.82
C LYS A 232 -55.27 4.91 -8.01
N ASP A 233 -56.33 4.68 -7.25
CA ASP A 233 -57.08 5.74 -6.57
C ASP A 233 -56.41 6.17 -5.24
N ASN A 234 -55.69 5.26 -4.54
CA ASN A 234 -55.23 5.48 -3.15
C ASN A 234 -53.69 5.36 -2.94
N LEU A 235 -52.95 4.64 -3.78
CA LEU A 235 -51.55 4.32 -3.52
C LEU A 235 -50.58 4.97 -4.50
N LYS A 236 -51.02 5.57 -5.61
CA LYS A 236 -50.13 6.32 -6.50
C LYS A 236 -49.73 7.66 -5.91
N MET A 237 -48.45 7.99 -5.99
CA MET A 237 -47.88 9.28 -5.52
C MET A 237 -48.52 10.50 -6.15
N GLU A 238 -49.14 10.35 -7.33
CA GLU A 238 -49.83 11.44 -8.07
C GLU A 238 -51.16 11.84 -7.45
N ASN A 239 -51.76 10.98 -6.61
CA ASN A 239 -52.99 11.31 -5.90
C ASN A 239 -52.63 11.94 -4.56
N ASN A 240 -52.70 13.25 -4.49
CA ASN A 240 -52.37 14.14 -3.36
C ASN A 240 -53.30 13.98 -2.14
N GLY A 241 -53.65 12.74 -1.79
CA GLY A 241 -54.58 12.43 -0.65
C GLY A 241 -53.97 12.46 0.74
N ALA A 242 -52.96 13.29 0.99
CA ALA A 242 -52.34 13.50 2.31
C ALA A 242 -52.11 12.20 3.17
N GLY A 243 -51.94 11.05 2.52
CA GLY A 243 -51.73 9.78 3.22
C GLY A 243 -52.94 9.15 3.84
N VAL A 244 -54.15 9.69 3.62
CA VAL A 244 -55.39 9.14 4.15
C VAL A 244 -56.10 8.31 3.08
N ILE A 245 -56.36 7.04 3.41
CA ILE A 245 -57.11 6.12 2.56
C ILE A 245 -58.56 6.08 3.07
N VAL A 246 -59.50 6.44 2.20
CA VAL A 246 -60.94 6.32 2.52
C VAL A 246 -61.47 5.03 1.90
N THR A 247 -62.01 4.13 2.78
CA THR A 247 -62.60 2.86 2.34
C THR A 247 -64.06 2.81 2.64
N ASP A 248 -64.88 2.22 1.73
CA ASP A 248 -66.27 1.82 2.01
C ASP A 248 -66.31 0.54 2.89
N GLN A 249 -67.37 0.25 3.57
CA GLN A 249 -67.56 -0.96 4.39
C GLN A 249 -67.29 -2.28 3.61
N LYS A 250 -67.25 -2.19 2.30
CA LYS A 250 -66.92 -3.33 1.39
C LYS A 250 -65.42 -3.66 1.34
N TYR A 251 -64.52 -2.78 1.82
CA TYR A 251 -63.10 -2.92 1.74
C TYR A 251 -62.48 -2.73 3.11
N LYS A 252 -61.62 -3.66 3.52
CA LYS A 252 -60.79 -3.51 4.71
C LYS A 252 -59.31 -3.53 4.27
N TYR A 253 -58.66 -2.42 4.44
CA TYR A 253 -57.23 -2.33 4.16
C TYR A 253 -56.45 -2.50 5.46
N THR A 254 -55.60 -3.53 5.50
CA THR A 254 -54.68 -3.79 6.60
C THR A 254 -53.25 -3.50 6.11
N PRO A 255 -52.61 -2.42 6.56
CA PRO A 255 -51.23 -2.16 6.20
C PRO A 255 -50.33 -3.24 6.78
N ILE A 256 -49.39 -3.72 5.99
CA ILE A 256 -48.34 -4.60 6.50
C ILE A 256 -47.33 -3.75 7.24
N GLN A 257 -47.35 -3.84 8.57
CA GLN A 257 -46.47 -3.12 9.49
C GLN A 257 -45.24 -3.98 9.86
N ASP A 258 -44.83 -4.90 8.99
CA ASP A 258 -43.71 -5.76 9.33
C ASP A 258 -42.42 -4.94 9.29
N LYS A 259 -41.91 -4.61 10.46
CA LYS A 259 -40.56 -4.05 10.67
C LYS A 259 -39.46 -5.11 10.55
N GLN A 260 -39.71 -6.17 9.79
CA GLN A 260 -38.68 -7.17 9.61
C GLN A 260 -37.58 -6.56 8.73
N THR A 261 -36.48 -6.21 9.34
CA THR A 261 -35.23 -6.02 8.63
C THR A 261 -34.85 -7.36 8.03
N PRO A 262 -34.71 -7.48 6.70
CA PRO A 262 -34.53 -8.77 6.03
C PRO A 262 -33.26 -9.48 6.46
N ILE A 263 -32.28 -8.71 6.97
CA ILE A 263 -31.00 -9.23 7.41
C ILE A 263 -30.61 -8.48 8.69
N PRO A 264 -30.32 -9.20 9.81
CA PRO A 264 -29.79 -8.58 11.01
C PRO A 264 -28.46 -7.85 10.70
N GLU A 265 -28.32 -6.62 11.19
CA GLU A 265 -27.14 -5.78 11.00
C GLU A 265 -25.84 -6.52 11.40
N GLY A 266 -25.89 -7.34 12.46
CA GLY A 266 -24.75 -8.16 12.90
C GLY A 266 -24.25 -9.15 11.84
N GLN A 267 -25.12 -9.69 11.00
CA GLN A 267 -24.70 -10.61 9.92
C GLN A 267 -23.98 -9.88 8.78
N LEU A 268 -24.43 -8.68 8.44
CA LEU A 268 -23.77 -7.84 7.44
C LEU A 268 -22.39 -7.42 7.93
N THR A 269 -22.30 -7.04 9.21
CA THR A 269 -21.03 -6.67 9.84
C THR A 269 -20.07 -7.86 9.90
N TYR A 270 -20.56 -9.05 10.23
CA TYR A 270 -19.78 -10.27 10.25
C TYR A 270 -19.15 -10.57 8.87
N ILE A 271 -19.97 -10.61 7.82
CA ILE A 271 -19.49 -10.87 6.45
C ILE A 271 -18.47 -9.82 5.99
N LYS A 272 -18.71 -8.55 6.32
CA LYS A 272 -17.81 -7.46 6.00
C LYS A 272 -16.45 -7.64 6.69
N ASN A 273 -16.45 -8.03 7.97
CA ASN A 273 -15.24 -8.28 8.72
C ASN A 273 -14.50 -9.50 8.20
N GLU A 274 -15.17 -10.61 7.89
CA GLU A 274 -14.58 -11.79 7.25
C GLU A 274 -13.83 -11.44 5.97
N ILE A 275 -14.40 -10.55 5.13
CA ILE A 275 -13.72 -10.08 3.92
C ILE A 275 -12.50 -9.23 4.28
N TYR A 276 -12.61 -8.32 5.26
CA TYR A 276 -11.51 -7.47 5.66
C TYR A 276 -10.37 -8.29 6.28
N ASP A 277 -10.69 -9.22 7.17
CA ASP A 277 -9.72 -10.11 7.83
C ASP A 277 -8.98 -10.97 6.80
N TYR A 278 -9.69 -11.49 5.79
CA TYR A 278 -9.07 -12.25 4.71
C TYR A 278 -8.02 -11.43 3.93
N PHE A 279 -8.28 -10.16 3.69
CA PHE A 279 -7.34 -9.27 3.00
C PHE A 279 -6.35 -8.56 3.94
N GLY A 280 -6.33 -8.91 5.24
CA GLY A 280 -5.40 -8.37 6.22
C GLY A 280 -5.66 -6.90 6.54
N THR A 281 -6.93 -6.47 6.61
CA THR A 281 -7.30 -5.09 6.91
C THR A 281 -8.49 -5.04 7.87
N ASN A 282 -8.88 -3.86 8.27
CA ASN A 282 -10.08 -3.65 9.08
C ASN A 282 -10.84 -2.40 8.64
N GLU A 283 -12.03 -2.21 9.19
CA GLU A 283 -12.90 -1.09 8.82
C GLU A 283 -12.25 0.27 9.07
N LYS A 284 -11.51 0.43 10.17
CA LYS A 284 -10.87 1.71 10.51
C LYS A 284 -9.75 2.07 9.52
N ILE A 285 -8.95 1.09 9.11
CA ILE A 285 -7.91 1.25 8.07
C ILE A 285 -8.56 1.64 6.74
N VAL A 286 -9.62 0.94 6.34
CA VAL A 286 -10.34 1.22 5.09
C VAL A 286 -10.94 2.62 5.07
N GLN A 287 -11.54 3.05 6.19
CA GLN A 287 -12.18 4.37 6.35
C GLN A 287 -11.20 5.51 6.68
N ASN A 288 -9.90 5.24 6.85
CA ASN A 288 -8.88 6.20 7.33
C ASN A 288 -9.19 6.80 8.70
N LYS A 289 -9.74 5.99 9.60
CA LYS A 289 -10.06 6.35 10.99
C LYS A 289 -9.16 5.64 12.00
N ALA A 290 -8.18 4.89 11.52
CA ALA A 290 -7.23 4.17 12.37
C ALA A 290 -6.38 5.16 13.18
N ASN A 291 -6.05 4.78 14.40
CA ASN A 291 -5.09 5.49 15.23
C ASN A 291 -3.63 5.13 14.80
N SER A 292 -2.62 5.69 15.46
CA SER A 292 -1.22 5.41 15.11
C SER A 292 -0.85 3.96 15.31
N GLU A 293 -1.26 3.34 16.41
CA GLU A 293 -0.94 1.94 16.71
C GLU A 293 -1.56 0.98 15.69
N GLU A 294 -2.80 1.26 15.26
CA GLU A 294 -3.50 0.48 14.24
C GLU A 294 -2.86 0.64 12.85
N GLU A 295 -2.42 1.87 12.49
CA GLU A 295 -1.68 2.11 11.23
C GLU A 295 -0.30 1.44 11.27
N ASP A 296 0.43 1.52 12.40
CA ASP A 296 1.73 0.86 12.57
C ASP A 296 1.60 -0.66 12.51
N SER A 297 0.60 -1.23 13.17
CA SER A 297 0.31 -2.66 13.10
C SER A 297 0.00 -3.12 11.68
N PHE A 298 -0.81 -2.34 10.95
CA PHE A 298 -1.12 -2.62 9.56
C PHE A 298 0.12 -2.50 8.65
N TYR A 299 0.95 -1.48 8.89
CA TYR A 299 2.18 -1.30 8.13
C TYR A 299 3.16 -2.47 8.35
N GLU A 300 3.45 -2.82 9.60
CA GLU A 300 4.40 -3.89 9.93
C GLU A 300 3.87 -5.29 9.53
N GLY A 301 2.55 -5.52 9.65
CA GLY A 301 1.94 -6.82 9.35
C GLY A 301 1.68 -7.06 7.86
N GLU A 302 1.34 -6.03 7.11
CA GLU A 302 0.86 -6.18 5.73
C GLU A 302 1.73 -5.47 4.69
N ILE A 303 2.11 -4.21 4.94
CA ILE A 303 2.85 -3.41 3.97
C ILE A 303 4.32 -3.80 3.93
N ARG A 304 4.98 -3.90 5.08
CA ARG A 304 6.40 -4.20 5.17
C ARG A 304 6.81 -5.54 4.57
N PRO A 305 6.10 -6.67 4.83
CA PRO A 305 6.42 -7.95 4.19
C PRO A 305 6.31 -7.91 2.67
N PHE A 306 5.31 -7.19 2.14
CA PHE A 306 5.17 -6.95 0.71
C PHE A 306 6.35 -6.16 0.15
N LEU A 307 6.75 -5.06 0.81
CA LEU A 307 7.88 -4.24 0.38
C LEU A 307 9.18 -5.02 0.41
N GLN A 308 9.43 -5.80 1.46
CA GLN A 308 10.62 -6.65 1.56
C GLN A 308 10.70 -7.66 0.41
N GLN A 309 9.58 -8.29 0.07
CA GLN A 309 9.54 -9.22 -1.06
C GLN A 309 9.77 -8.49 -2.40
N LEU A 310 9.18 -7.30 -2.56
CA LEU A 310 9.38 -6.45 -3.72
C LEU A 310 10.86 -6.06 -3.88
N GLU A 311 11.53 -5.64 -2.82
CA GLU A 311 12.97 -5.31 -2.78
C GLU A 311 13.82 -6.49 -3.26
N GLN A 312 13.57 -7.68 -2.71
CA GLN A 312 14.30 -8.89 -3.04
C GLN A 312 14.06 -9.33 -4.48
N ALA A 313 12.80 -9.32 -4.93
CA ALA A 313 12.43 -9.72 -6.27
C ALA A 313 13.01 -8.77 -7.34
N PHE A 314 12.97 -7.46 -7.08
CA PHE A 314 13.57 -6.48 -7.98
C PHE A 314 15.10 -6.58 -7.96
N THR A 315 15.73 -6.70 -6.79
CA THR A 315 17.18 -6.83 -6.67
C THR A 315 17.70 -8.05 -7.42
N SER A 316 17.08 -9.21 -7.20
CA SER A 316 17.53 -10.47 -7.83
C SER A 316 17.36 -10.51 -9.34
N CYS A 317 16.37 -9.81 -9.89
CA CYS A 317 16.13 -9.79 -11.33
C CYS A 317 16.88 -8.68 -12.06
N LEU A 318 17.04 -7.50 -11.44
CA LEU A 318 17.64 -6.33 -12.07
C LEU A 318 19.17 -6.33 -12.01
N PHE A 319 19.77 -7.01 -11.03
CA PHE A 319 21.21 -7.07 -10.85
C PHE A 319 21.74 -8.48 -11.01
N THR A 320 22.96 -8.57 -11.53
CA THR A 320 23.73 -9.82 -11.55
C THR A 320 24.26 -10.13 -10.14
N SER A 321 24.57 -11.40 -9.85
CA SER A 321 25.17 -11.80 -8.56
C SER A 321 26.44 -11.02 -8.23
N LYS A 322 27.20 -10.62 -9.26
CA LYS A 322 28.40 -9.80 -9.10
C LYS A 322 28.07 -8.38 -8.66
N GLU A 323 27.05 -7.76 -9.25
CA GLU A 323 26.59 -6.41 -8.88
C GLU A 323 25.99 -6.38 -7.48
N ILE A 324 25.24 -7.42 -7.10
CA ILE A 324 24.74 -7.60 -5.73
C ILE A 324 25.92 -7.73 -4.76
N GLY A 325 26.95 -8.51 -5.11
CA GLY A 325 28.17 -8.65 -4.32
C GLY A 325 28.94 -7.34 -4.14
N TYR A 326 28.78 -6.37 -5.03
CA TYR A 326 29.30 -5.01 -4.89
C TYR A 326 28.36 -4.08 -4.08
N GLY A 327 27.29 -4.61 -3.51
CA GLY A 327 26.37 -3.88 -2.66
C GLY A 327 25.25 -3.15 -3.38
N ASN A 328 24.98 -3.45 -4.66
CA ASN A 328 23.83 -2.88 -5.35
C ASN A 328 22.56 -3.61 -4.92
N GLU A 329 21.57 -2.86 -4.49
CA GLU A 329 20.28 -3.37 -4.06
C GLU A 329 19.15 -2.36 -4.32
N ILE A 330 17.93 -2.88 -4.42
CA ILE A 330 16.73 -2.07 -4.42
C ILE A 330 16.17 -2.10 -3.01
N VAL A 331 15.93 -0.94 -2.44
CA VAL A 331 15.29 -0.78 -1.15
C VAL A 331 14.00 0.02 -1.28
N ALA A 332 12.95 -0.45 -0.65
CA ALA A 332 11.65 0.19 -0.58
C ALA A 332 11.40 0.69 0.86
N GLU A 333 12.44 1.18 1.49
CA GLU A 333 12.29 1.84 2.79
C GLU A 333 11.52 3.14 2.56
N GLY A 334 10.24 3.08 2.85
CA GLY A 334 9.55 4.29 3.25
C GLY A 334 10.28 4.78 4.49
N ASP A 335 10.86 5.96 4.41
CA ASP A 335 11.32 6.63 5.61
C ASP A 335 10.13 6.59 6.59
N LYS A 336 10.22 5.73 7.62
CA LYS A 336 9.13 5.56 8.61
C LYS A 336 8.71 6.92 9.15
N LEU A 337 9.68 7.83 9.21
CA LEU A 337 9.47 9.20 9.60
C LEU A 337 8.73 10.02 8.51
N GLN A 338 8.86 9.74 7.21
CA GLN A 338 8.12 10.50 6.19
C GLN A 338 6.60 10.30 6.27
N HIS A 339 6.16 9.10 6.67
CA HIS A 339 4.73 8.75 6.80
C HIS A 339 4.21 8.85 8.24
N ALA A 340 5.10 9.08 9.21
CA ALA A 340 4.73 9.30 10.60
C ALA A 340 3.92 10.60 10.78
N LYS A 341 3.07 10.62 11.80
CA LYS A 341 2.37 11.85 12.18
C LYS A 341 3.39 12.94 12.54
N LEU A 342 3.01 14.18 12.32
CA LEU A 342 3.89 15.33 12.62
C LEU A 342 4.39 15.31 14.07
N SER A 343 3.57 14.86 15.02
CA SER A 343 3.96 14.69 16.43
C SER A 343 5.13 13.74 16.60
N ASP A 344 5.11 12.59 15.90
CA ASP A 344 6.12 11.55 16.02
C ASP A 344 7.43 11.98 15.34
N LYS A 345 7.31 12.68 14.20
CA LYS A 345 8.44 13.34 13.54
C LYS A 345 9.11 14.36 14.46
N LEU A 346 8.33 15.20 15.10
CA LEU A 346 8.85 16.22 16.03
C LEU A 346 9.54 15.57 17.22
N ASN A 347 8.96 14.51 17.81
CA ASN A 347 9.56 13.78 18.93
C ASN A 347 10.87 13.10 18.51
N ALA A 348 10.92 12.44 17.37
CA ALA A 348 12.12 11.79 16.86
C ALA A 348 13.23 12.80 16.54
N VAL A 349 12.89 13.89 15.83
CA VAL A 349 13.83 14.98 15.51
C VAL A 349 14.37 15.60 16.79
N LYS A 350 13.50 15.88 17.77
CA LYS A 350 13.91 16.42 19.05
C LYS A 350 14.90 15.50 19.76
N TYR A 351 14.54 14.21 19.92
CA TYR A 351 15.40 13.23 20.59
C TYR A 351 16.78 13.12 19.91
N LEU A 352 16.80 12.97 18.58
CA LEU A 352 18.05 12.85 17.82
C LEU A 352 18.87 14.15 17.84
N SER A 353 18.23 15.32 17.87
CA SER A 353 18.91 16.59 18.01
C SER A 353 19.47 16.77 19.42
N ASP A 354 18.72 16.38 20.47
CA ASP A 354 19.17 16.50 21.86
C ASP A 354 20.46 15.71 22.12
N ILE A 355 20.64 14.56 21.46
CA ILE A 355 21.87 13.75 21.56
C ILE A 355 22.94 14.11 20.52
N GLY A 356 22.72 15.12 19.68
CA GLY A 356 23.67 15.53 18.63
C GLY A 356 23.85 14.53 17.48
N ALA A 357 22.90 13.61 17.29
CA ALA A 357 22.97 12.60 16.26
C ALA A 357 22.50 13.09 14.88
N LEU A 358 21.75 14.20 14.83
CA LEU A 358 21.09 14.70 13.62
C LEU A 358 21.71 16.02 13.15
N GLU A 359 21.92 16.14 11.83
CA GLU A 359 22.32 17.39 11.18
C GLU A 359 21.10 18.31 11.01
N ILE A 360 21.31 19.62 11.01
CA ILE A 360 20.23 20.61 10.84
C ILE A 360 19.45 20.36 9.55
N ASP A 361 20.14 20.08 8.43
CA ASP A 361 19.50 19.80 7.15
C ASP A 361 18.69 18.51 7.17
N GLN A 362 19.14 17.49 7.90
CA GLN A 362 18.39 16.23 8.08
C GLN A 362 17.11 16.49 8.91
N ALA A 363 17.20 17.30 9.97
CA ALA A 363 16.05 17.70 10.77
C ALA A 363 15.01 18.46 9.94
N LEU A 364 15.44 19.45 9.17
CA LEU A 364 14.58 20.23 8.29
C LEU A 364 13.90 19.35 7.23
N THR A 365 14.68 18.50 6.55
CA THR A 365 14.16 17.61 5.51
C THR A 365 13.15 16.62 6.06
N THR A 366 13.40 16.07 7.27
CA THR A 366 12.46 15.16 7.94
C THR A 366 11.12 15.84 8.27
N LEU A 367 11.15 17.14 8.61
CA LEU A 367 9.96 17.94 8.89
C LEU A 367 9.30 18.51 7.61
N GLY A 368 9.91 18.30 6.43
CA GLY A 368 9.39 18.79 5.15
C GLY A 368 9.82 20.19 4.77
N PHE A 369 10.81 20.78 5.47
CA PHE A 369 11.42 22.06 5.11
C PHE A 369 12.61 21.88 4.16
N PRO A 370 12.91 22.85 3.31
CA PRO A 370 14.11 22.81 2.47
C PRO A 370 15.38 22.88 3.32
N PRO A 371 16.45 22.19 2.92
CA PRO A 371 17.75 22.26 3.60
C PRO A 371 18.37 23.65 3.44
N ILE A 372 19.12 24.09 4.43
CA ILE A 372 19.89 25.35 4.41
C ILE A 372 21.12 25.19 3.51
N GLY A 373 21.75 24.01 3.54
CA GLY A 373 22.97 23.71 2.82
C GLY A 373 24.24 24.26 3.48
N GLY A 374 25.39 23.96 2.83
CA GLY A 374 26.69 24.43 3.32
C GLY A 374 27.15 23.78 4.62
N GLU A 375 28.07 24.42 5.32
CA GLU A 375 28.62 23.96 6.60
C GLU A 375 27.60 24.10 7.74
N GLU A 376 26.72 25.11 7.67
CA GLU A 376 25.66 25.30 8.67
C GLU A 376 24.62 24.17 8.63
N GLY A 377 24.21 23.72 7.46
CA GLY A 377 23.27 22.62 7.31
C GLY A 377 23.80 21.28 7.86
N LYS A 378 25.11 21.07 7.79
CA LYS A 378 25.79 19.87 8.30
C LYS A 378 26.08 19.93 9.81
N ARG A 379 25.91 21.12 10.41
CA ARG A 379 26.17 21.31 11.83
C ARG A 379 25.20 20.47 12.65
N ARG A 380 25.73 19.81 13.68
CA ARG A 380 24.96 19.10 14.69
C ARG A 380 24.83 19.96 15.92
N VAL A 381 23.65 20.00 16.49
CA VAL A 381 23.34 20.74 17.73
C VAL A 381 23.00 19.72 18.80
N GLN A 382 23.57 19.87 19.96
CA GLN A 382 23.36 19.01 21.13
C GLN A 382 22.96 19.87 22.32
N THR A 383 22.08 19.34 23.17
CA THR A 383 21.75 20.04 24.43
C THR A 383 22.93 19.94 25.41
N LEU A 384 23.13 20.95 26.20
CA LEU A 384 24.22 21.01 27.22
C LEU A 384 24.12 19.91 28.29
N ASN A 385 22.98 19.26 28.41
CA ASN A 385 22.75 18.20 29.41
C ASN A 385 23.21 16.80 28.93
N VAL A 386 23.71 16.67 27.71
CA VAL A 386 24.19 15.38 27.16
C VAL A 386 25.70 15.42 27.07
N VAL A 387 26.36 14.64 27.89
CA VAL A 387 27.82 14.48 27.90
C VAL A 387 28.22 13.33 26.99
N ASN A 388 29.33 13.47 26.27
CA ASN A 388 29.87 12.38 25.48
C ASN A 388 30.20 11.18 26.42
N ALA A 389 29.70 9.98 26.08
CA ALA A 389 29.88 8.77 26.89
C ALA A 389 31.36 8.47 27.20
N ASN A 390 32.27 8.80 26.29
CA ASN A 390 33.71 8.62 26.48
C ASN A 390 34.34 9.64 27.46
N LEU A 391 33.61 10.70 27.80
CA LEU A 391 34.04 11.74 28.76
C LEU A 391 33.18 11.71 30.04
N ALA A 392 32.19 10.81 30.11
CA ALA A 392 31.27 10.72 31.24
C ALA A 392 32.01 10.42 32.55
N ASP A 393 33.01 9.55 32.52
CA ASP A 393 33.81 9.20 33.68
C ASP A 393 34.65 10.37 34.21
N LYS A 394 35.20 11.20 33.31
CA LYS A 394 35.92 12.44 33.68
C LYS A 394 35.00 13.48 34.32
N TYR A 395 33.75 13.57 33.79
CA TYR A 395 32.74 14.51 34.32
C TYR A 395 32.14 14.05 35.63
N GLN A 396 32.08 12.72 35.91
CA GLN A 396 31.54 12.18 37.15
C GLN A 396 32.58 12.08 38.26
N LEU A 397 33.85 11.88 37.93
CA LEU A 397 34.93 11.71 38.89
C LEU A 397 35.65 13.00 39.26
N GLY A 398 35.40 14.12 38.54
CA GLY A 398 36.19 15.35 38.63
C GLY A 398 37.58 15.14 38.03
N ASP A 399 38.14 16.11 37.40
CA ASP A 399 39.58 16.11 37.09
C ASP A 399 40.31 16.28 38.42
N ASP A 400 40.66 15.17 39.07
CA ASP A 400 41.74 15.13 40.04
C ASP A 400 43.06 15.15 39.23
N GLU A 401 43.34 16.24 38.54
CA GLU A 401 44.70 16.54 38.14
C GLU A 401 45.29 17.40 39.24
N ASP A 402 46.22 16.78 39.95
CA ASP A 402 47.13 17.28 40.94
C ASP A 402 47.53 18.74 40.71
N ASP A 403 47.13 19.60 41.62
CA ASP A 403 47.89 20.83 41.96
C ASP A 403 49.25 20.41 42.54
N GLU A 404 50.25 20.13 41.69
CA GLU A 404 51.65 20.17 42.11
C GLU A 404 52.03 21.65 42.25
N ASP A 405 52.19 22.01 43.48
CA ASP A 405 53.07 23.01 44.06
C ASP A 405 53.74 23.99 43.09
N ASP A 406 53.24 25.24 43.07
CA ASP A 406 54.10 26.42 42.90
C ASP A 406 53.90 27.35 44.12
N GLU A 407 54.89 27.24 45.07
CA GLU A 407 55.02 28.18 46.16
C GLU A 407 55.17 29.60 45.62
N PRO A 408 54.50 30.59 46.19
CA PRO A 408 54.74 32.01 45.82
C PRO A 408 56.02 32.50 46.54
N GLU A 409 57.01 32.87 45.74
CA GLU A 409 58.14 33.72 46.25
C GLU A 409 57.63 35.06 46.80
N ASP A 410 57.91 35.27 48.09
CA ASP A 410 57.88 36.52 48.80
C ASP A 410 58.62 37.63 48.03
N LYS A 411 57.93 38.69 47.71
CA LYS A 411 58.53 40.03 47.52
C LYS A 411 57.70 41.06 48.25
N ASP A 412 58.40 41.62 49.24
CA ASP A 412 58.15 42.71 50.22
C ASP A 412 57.57 43.98 49.60
N PRO A 413 56.68 44.66 50.32
CA PRO A 413 56.00 45.89 49.84
C PRO A 413 56.75 47.12 50.29
N SER A 414 57.11 47.98 49.35
CA SER A 414 57.37 49.41 49.73
C SER A 414 57.17 50.37 48.54
N GLU A 415 56.56 51.46 48.92
CA GLU A 415 56.52 52.79 48.30
C GLU A 415 55.42 53.06 47.26
N GLU A 416 54.37 53.68 47.78
CA GLU A 416 54.03 55.11 47.79
C GLU A 416 53.92 55.75 46.37
N ASN A 417 52.74 56.12 45.97
CA ASN A 417 52.25 57.51 46.01
C ASN A 417 50.95 57.63 45.18
N ASN A 418 49.97 58.14 45.86
CA ASN A 418 48.85 58.91 45.39
C ASN A 418 49.29 60.36 45.10
N PRO A 419 48.54 61.33 44.57
CA PRO A 419 47.15 61.31 44.08
C PRO A 419 46.92 62.12 42.77
N ASP A 420 45.69 62.19 42.40
CA ASP A 420 44.91 63.44 42.19
C ASP A 420 44.14 63.54 40.86
N GLU A 421 42.87 63.77 41.02
CA GLU A 421 41.96 64.68 40.32
C GLU A 421 41.73 64.36 38.78
N GLY A 422 40.59 64.32 38.29
CA GLY A 422 39.34 65.00 38.54
C GLY A 422 38.45 64.94 37.32
N LYS A 423 37.16 64.88 37.59
CA LYS A 423 36.08 65.61 36.91
C LYS A 423 35.68 65.21 35.48
N GLU A 424 34.47 64.77 35.45
CA GLU A 424 33.23 65.45 34.95
C GLU A 424 33.05 65.39 33.45
N GLU A 425 31.99 64.90 33.16
CA GLU A 425 30.67 65.36 32.70
C GLU A 425 30.39 65.10 31.22
N GLU A 426 29.28 64.55 31.07
CA GLU A 426 28.05 64.92 30.31
C GLU A 426 28.06 64.58 28.82
N GLU A 427 27.06 63.86 28.53
CA GLU A 427 25.75 64.04 27.88
C GLU A 427 25.72 63.96 26.35
N ASP A 428 24.66 63.23 25.96
CA ASP A 428 23.76 63.42 24.82
C ASP A 428 24.27 63.34 23.38
N VAL A 429 23.77 62.41 22.66
CA VAL A 429 22.61 62.41 21.71
C VAL A 429 22.33 61.02 21.19
#